data_f94daa34c74a45139a1c8a8965139c90
#
_entry.id   f94daa34c74a45139a1c8a8965139c90
#
_cell.length_a   1.000
_cell.length_b   1.000
_cell.length_c   1.000
_cell.angle_alpha   90.00
_cell.angle_beta   90.00
_cell.angle_gamma   90.00
#
_symmetry.space_group_name_H-M   'P 1'
#
loop_
_entity.id
_entity.type
_entity.pdbx_description
1 polymer ?
#
loop_
_entity_poly.entity_id
_entity_poly.type
_entity_poly.pdbx_seq_one_letter_code
_entity_poly.pdbx_strand_id
1 'polypeptide(L)'
;AVFDISAEQEASPQLRQLGFSVNDVRWVVLTHLHQDHDGGLDFFPEAEFLVSRAEWEAAVGFKGRMSGYLNQRWPDWFQPNVVEFDEPPFGPFASHHTLTQSGDVHLVPTPGHSPGHLSVIFDDGDLSIIFAGDASYTEDLLLAGKADGIGPDPRAQQDSHERILAYTEHKPAIYLPSHDPGAKERLKNRIPIINTETLKSPGESP
;
A
#
# COMPACT_ATOMS: atom_id res chain seq x y z
N ALA A 1 -14.33 -3.16 15.13
CA ALA A 1 -15.36 -3.35 14.08
C ALA A 1 -15.42 -4.84 13.75
N VAL A 2 -16.61 -5.41 13.61
CA VAL A 2 -16.77 -6.76 13.06
C VAL A 2 -17.12 -6.55 11.60
N PHE A 3 -16.21 -6.96 10.72
CA PHE A 3 -16.48 -6.98 9.28
C PHE A 3 -17.18 -8.29 8.96
N ASP A 4 -18.35 -8.23 8.37
CA ASP A 4 -19.06 -9.38 7.83
C ASP A 4 -18.64 -9.51 6.35
N ILE A 5 -17.60 -10.31 6.13
CA ILE A 5 -17.06 -10.58 4.78
C ILE A 5 -17.58 -11.93 4.36
N SER A 6 -18.34 -12.00 3.26
CA SER A 6 -18.75 -13.27 2.69
C SER A 6 -17.57 -13.96 2.01
N ALA A 7 -17.61 -15.28 1.92
CA ALA A 7 -16.54 -16.05 1.30
C ALA A 7 -16.27 -15.64 -0.17
N GLU A 8 -17.27 -15.13 -0.88
CA GLU A 8 -17.11 -14.65 -2.27
C GLU A 8 -16.34 -13.33 -2.37
N GLN A 9 -16.22 -12.59 -1.25
CA GLN A 9 -15.49 -11.32 -1.19
C GLN A 9 -13.99 -11.50 -0.86
N GLU A 10 -13.59 -12.73 -0.52
CA GLU A 10 -12.19 -13.06 -0.27
C GLU A 10 -11.36 -13.05 -1.55
N ALA A 11 -10.04 -12.85 -1.45
CA ALA A 11 -9.15 -12.71 -2.60
C ALA A 11 -9.16 -13.94 -3.53
N SER A 12 -9.13 -15.16 -2.98
CA SER A 12 -9.08 -16.39 -3.76
C SER A 12 -10.33 -16.62 -4.64
N PRO A 13 -11.58 -16.48 -4.13
CA PRO A 13 -12.77 -16.54 -4.98
C PRO A 13 -12.80 -15.43 -6.05
N GLN A 14 -12.38 -14.23 -5.74
CA GLN A 14 -12.34 -13.14 -6.71
C GLN A 14 -11.34 -13.39 -7.84
N LEU A 15 -10.13 -13.90 -7.53
CA LEU A 15 -9.16 -14.31 -8.54
C LEU A 15 -9.74 -15.38 -9.50
N ARG A 16 -10.44 -16.38 -8.95
CA ARG A 16 -11.10 -17.42 -9.77
C ARG A 16 -12.17 -16.84 -10.68
N GLN A 17 -12.95 -15.86 -10.23
CA GLN A 17 -13.94 -15.19 -11.08
C GLN A 17 -13.28 -14.43 -12.23
N LEU A 18 -12.05 -13.94 -12.05
CA LEU A 18 -11.22 -13.31 -13.09
C LEU A 18 -10.49 -14.33 -13.98
N GLY A 19 -10.62 -15.64 -13.72
CA GLY A 19 -10.01 -16.70 -14.50
C GLY A 19 -8.60 -17.09 -14.07
N PHE A 20 -8.13 -16.62 -12.91
CA PHE A 20 -6.83 -16.96 -12.35
C PHE A 20 -6.93 -18.00 -11.24
N SER A 21 -5.92 -18.85 -11.13
CA SER A 21 -5.70 -19.71 -9.97
C SER A 21 -4.89 -18.97 -8.90
N VAL A 22 -5.08 -19.31 -7.64
CA VAL A 22 -4.19 -18.85 -6.57
C VAL A 22 -2.74 -19.31 -6.80
N ASN A 23 -2.55 -20.43 -7.48
CA ASN A 23 -1.22 -20.96 -7.84
C ASN A 23 -0.53 -20.15 -8.97
N ASP A 24 -1.26 -19.28 -9.68
CA ASP A 24 -0.69 -18.37 -10.66
C ASP A 24 -0.09 -17.14 -10.00
N VAL A 25 -0.38 -16.91 -8.71
CA VAL A 25 0.13 -15.79 -7.93
C VAL A 25 1.57 -16.10 -7.50
N ARG A 26 2.51 -15.35 -8.06
CA ARG A 26 3.92 -15.48 -7.73
C ARG A 26 4.29 -14.70 -6.48
N TRP A 27 3.82 -13.46 -6.37
CA TRP A 27 4.13 -12.56 -5.27
C TRP A 27 2.88 -12.03 -4.58
N VAL A 28 2.93 -11.98 -3.28
CA VAL A 28 1.97 -11.27 -2.43
C VAL A 28 2.73 -10.20 -1.66
N VAL A 29 2.52 -8.96 -2.01
CA VAL A 29 3.10 -7.82 -1.30
C VAL A 29 2.16 -7.38 -0.20
N LEU A 30 2.62 -7.44 1.04
CA LEU A 30 1.89 -6.95 2.20
C LEU A 30 2.34 -5.51 2.47
N THR A 31 1.42 -4.56 2.34
CA THR A 31 1.71 -3.15 2.64
C THR A 31 2.11 -2.97 4.10
N HIS A 32 1.44 -3.71 4.98
CA HIS A 32 1.72 -3.83 6.41
C HIS A 32 1.01 -5.07 6.97
N LEU A 33 1.22 -5.37 8.26
CA LEU A 33 0.80 -6.61 8.92
C LEU A 33 -0.32 -6.41 9.96
N HIS A 34 -1.21 -5.44 9.77
CA HIS A 34 -2.44 -5.38 10.53
C HIS A 34 -3.44 -6.46 10.07
N GLN A 35 -4.33 -6.85 10.97
CA GLN A 35 -5.20 -8.02 10.80
C GLN A 35 -6.09 -7.97 9.55
N ASP A 36 -6.53 -6.82 9.14
CA ASP A 36 -7.37 -6.61 7.96
C ASP A 36 -6.59 -6.65 6.64
N HIS A 37 -5.25 -6.74 6.71
CA HIS A 37 -4.38 -6.88 5.56
C HIS A 37 -3.65 -8.22 5.50
N ASP A 38 -3.49 -8.93 6.63
CA ASP A 38 -2.81 -10.22 6.69
C ASP A 38 -3.77 -11.44 6.79
N GLY A 39 -5.08 -11.21 6.85
CA GLY A 39 -6.08 -12.26 7.02
C GLY A 39 -6.20 -13.28 5.89
N GLY A 40 -5.61 -13.01 4.72
CA GLY A 40 -5.69 -13.86 3.52
C GLY A 40 -4.48 -14.74 3.24
N LEU A 41 -3.52 -14.87 4.16
CA LEU A 41 -2.27 -15.61 3.96
C LEU A 41 -2.49 -17.07 3.52
N ASP A 42 -3.44 -17.75 4.15
CA ASP A 42 -3.75 -19.16 3.87
C ASP A 42 -4.24 -19.45 2.43
N PHE A 43 -4.64 -18.41 1.70
CA PHE A 43 -5.07 -18.60 0.30
C PHE A 43 -3.89 -18.79 -0.67
N PHE A 44 -2.68 -18.39 -0.29
CA PHE A 44 -1.53 -18.30 -1.18
C PHE A 44 -0.29 -19.04 -0.65
N PRO A 45 -0.39 -20.33 -0.25
CA PRO A 45 0.70 -21.04 0.43
C PRO A 45 1.94 -21.23 -0.46
N GLU A 46 1.81 -21.13 -1.79
CA GLU A 46 2.89 -21.29 -2.76
C GLU A 46 3.48 -19.94 -3.23
N ALA A 47 2.86 -18.82 -2.84
CA ALA A 47 3.33 -17.51 -3.24
C ALA A 47 4.50 -17.04 -2.37
N GLU A 48 5.34 -16.22 -2.95
CA GLU A 48 6.40 -15.51 -2.25
C GLU A 48 5.82 -14.24 -1.61
N PHE A 49 5.81 -14.18 -0.28
CA PHE A 49 5.33 -13.01 0.45
C PHE A 49 6.46 -12.00 0.64
N LEU A 50 6.13 -10.72 0.41
CA LEU A 50 7.07 -9.62 0.61
C LEU A 50 6.51 -8.65 1.65
N VAL A 51 7.38 -8.25 2.57
CA VAL A 51 7.08 -7.26 3.61
C VAL A 51 8.33 -6.43 3.88
N SER A 52 8.20 -5.16 4.23
CA SER A 52 9.37 -4.36 4.59
C SER A 52 10.05 -4.88 5.87
N ARG A 53 11.37 -4.67 5.99
CA ARG A 53 12.10 -5.04 7.22
C ARG A 53 11.53 -4.37 8.46
N ALA A 54 11.28 -3.08 8.39
CA ALA A 54 10.77 -2.33 9.53
C ALA A 54 9.38 -2.83 9.98
N GLU A 55 8.53 -3.26 9.05
CA GLU A 55 7.23 -3.85 9.37
C GLU A 55 7.39 -5.22 10.02
N TRP A 56 8.22 -6.07 9.43
CA TRP A 56 8.47 -7.40 10.00
C TRP A 56 9.01 -7.32 11.42
N GLU A 57 10.01 -6.47 11.66
CA GLU A 57 10.59 -6.26 12.99
C GLU A 57 9.61 -5.70 14.00
N ALA A 58 8.69 -4.83 13.56
CA ALA A 58 7.63 -4.29 14.41
C ALA A 58 6.56 -5.33 14.76
N ALA A 59 6.23 -6.21 13.82
CA ALA A 59 5.10 -7.14 13.94
C ALA A 59 5.45 -8.44 14.67
N VAL A 60 6.70 -8.90 14.61
CA VAL A 60 7.08 -10.22 15.19
C VAL A 60 7.14 -10.24 16.72
N GLY A 61 6.94 -11.43 17.28
CA GLY A 61 7.15 -11.72 18.69
C GLY A 61 6.14 -11.07 19.63
N PHE A 62 6.50 -11.03 20.91
CA PHE A 62 5.63 -10.51 21.98
C PHE A 62 5.40 -8.99 21.86
N LYS A 63 6.43 -8.24 21.46
CA LYS A 63 6.32 -6.79 21.25
C LYS A 63 5.29 -6.45 20.18
N GLY A 64 5.30 -7.16 19.07
CA GLY A 64 4.32 -6.99 18.01
C GLY A 64 2.88 -7.21 18.51
N ARG A 65 2.65 -8.29 19.28
CA ARG A 65 1.33 -8.55 19.90
C ARG A 65 0.87 -7.41 20.79
N MET A 66 1.75 -6.82 21.55
CA MET A 66 1.43 -5.67 22.41
C MET A 66 1.14 -4.40 21.62
N SER A 67 1.64 -4.31 20.39
CA SER A 67 1.41 -3.20 19.46
C SER A 67 0.21 -3.41 18.52
N GLY A 68 -0.55 -4.49 18.71
CA GLY A 68 -1.79 -4.73 17.97
C GLY A 68 -1.67 -5.68 16.78
N TYR A 69 -0.48 -6.20 16.48
CA TYR A 69 -0.31 -7.23 15.46
C TYR A 69 -0.79 -8.59 15.97
N LEU A 70 -1.51 -9.32 15.13
CA LEU A 70 -2.03 -10.64 15.50
C LEU A 70 -1.16 -11.79 15.00
N ASN A 71 0.15 -11.66 15.14
CA ASN A 71 1.14 -12.62 14.65
C ASN A 71 0.97 -14.07 15.17
N GLN A 72 0.22 -14.30 16.25
CA GLN A 72 -0.17 -15.63 16.71
C GLN A 72 -1.24 -16.32 15.84
N ARG A 73 -1.82 -15.61 14.86
CA ARG A 73 -2.80 -16.14 13.89
C ARG A 73 -2.17 -16.49 12.56
N TRP A 74 -0.90 -16.10 12.36
CA TRP A 74 -0.20 -16.45 11.13
C TRP A 74 -0.01 -17.96 11.01
N PRO A 75 -0.11 -18.50 9.79
CA PRO A 75 0.23 -19.90 9.56
C PRO A 75 1.67 -20.21 9.99
N ASP A 76 1.93 -21.41 10.49
CA ASP A 76 3.28 -21.80 10.93
C ASP A 76 4.33 -21.74 9.82
N TRP A 77 3.90 -21.86 8.57
CA TRP A 77 4.75 -21.79 7.40
C TRP A 77 5.05 -20.35 6.94
N PHE A 78 4.34 -19.35 7.47
CA PHE A 78 4.49 -17.97 7.01
C PHE A 78 5.85 -17.39 7.37
N GLN A 79 6.72 -17.28 6.38
CA GLN A 79 8.04 -16.67 6.46
C GLN A 79 8.23 -15.75 5.24
N PRO A 80 7.88 -14.46 5.35
CA PRO A 80 7.99 -13.55 4.22
C PRO A 80 9.45 -13.22 3.89
N ASN A 81 9.71 -12.94 2.62
CA ASN A 81 10.92 -12.29 2.18
C ASN A 81 10.90 -10.84 2.63
N VAL A 82 11.91 -10.47 3.36
CA VAL A 82 12.03 -9.13 3.94
C VAL A 82 12.67 -8.21 2.90
N VAL A 83 11.92 -7.18 2.50
CA VAL A 83 12.36 -6.18 1.53
C VAL A 83 13.18 -5.10 2.24
N GLU A 84 14.33 -4.78 1.66
CA GLU A 84 15.12 -3.59 1.97
C GLU A 84 14.86 -2.51 0.93
N PHE A 85 14.86 -1.26 1.38
CA PHE A 85 14.79 -0.11 0.49
C PHE A 85 16.20 0.47 0.36
N ASP A 86 17.02 -0.16 -0.47
CA ASP A 86 18.43 0.16 -0.67
C ASP A 86 18.76 0.60 -2.11
N GLU A 87 17.75 0.61 -3.00
CA GLU A 87 17.90 1.14 -4.35
C GLU A 87 17.88 2.69 -4.35
N PRO A 88 18.44 3.31 -5.40
CA PRO A 88 18.49 4.78 -5.53
C PRO A 88 17.11 5.46 -5.40
N PRO A 89 17.04 6.79 -5.26
CA PRO A 89 15.77 7.50 -5.20
C PRO A 89 14.84 7.19 -6.38
N PHE A 90 13.54 7.04 -6.08
CA PHE A 90 12.47 6.87 -7.06
C PHE A 90 11.51 8.05 -6.97
N GLY A 91 11.64 9.00 -7.88
CA GLY A 91 10.92 10.27 -7.79
C GLY A 91 11.17 10.97 -6.43
N PRO A 92 10.13 11.30 -5.66
CA PRO A 92 10.25 11.93 -4.33
C PRO A 92 10.60 10.95 -3.19
N PHE A 93 10.62 9.65 -3.45
CA PHE A 93 11.00 8.64 -2.46
C PHE A 93 12.53 8.51 -2.43
N ALA A 94 13.12 8.62 -1.25
CA ALA A 94 14.57 8.58 -1.08
C ALA A 94 15.20 7.24 -1.45
N SER A 95 14.41 6.17 -1.42
CA SER A 95 14.81 4.81 -1.78
C SER A 95 13.58 4.01 -2.18
N HIS A 96 13.80 2.89 -2.85
CA HIS A 96 12.73 1.97 -3.27
C HIS A 96 13.27 0.55 -3.40
N HIS A 97 12.41 -0.37 -3.83
CA HIS A 97 12.75 -1.71 -4.26
C HIS A 97 12.00 -2.04 -5.55
N THR A 98 12.71 -2.41 -6.60
CA THR A 98 12.13 -2.82 -7.88
C THR A 98 11.77 -4.30 -7.83
N LEU A 99 10.49 -4.64 -7.93
CA LEU A 99 10.02 -6.01 -7.79
C LEU A 99 10.19 -6.83 -9.08
N THR A 100 9.94 -6.21 -10.22
CA THR A 100 9.90 -6.90 -11.52
C THR A 100 11.18 -6.68 -12.33
N GLN A 101 11.55 -7.66 -13.14
CA GLN A 101 12.68 -7.49 -14.08
C GLN A 101 12.38 -6.46 -15.19
N SER A 102 11.11 -6.23 -15.51
CA SER A 102 10.67 -5.17 -16.43
C SER A 102 10.85 -3.76 -15.85
N GLY A 103 11.01 -3.65 -14.53
CA GLY A 103 11.17 -2.36 -13.87
C GLY A 103 9.89 -1.53 -13.81
N ASP A 104 8.73 -2.17 -13.85
CA ASP A 104 7.41 -1.52 -13.88
C ASP A 104 6.66 -1.59 -12.54
N VAL A 105 7.16 -2.37 -11.56
CA VAL A 105 6.59 -2.46 -10.22
C VAL A 105 7.61 -2.08 -9.17
N HIS A 106 7.32 -1.02 -8.42
CA HIS A 106 8.18 -0.48 -7.39
C HIS A 106 7.48 -0.51 -6.04
N LEU A 107 8.18 -0.98 -5.03
CA LEU A 107 7.80 -0.88 -3.63
C LEU A 107 8.46 0.37 -3.05
N VAL A 108 7.69 1.24 -2.43
CA VAL A 108 8.19 2.50 -1.84
C VAL A 108 7.82 2.59 -0.36
N PRO A 109 8.71 3.11 0.50
CA PRO A 109 8.40 3.27 1.92
C PRO A 109 7.40 4.40 2.13
N THR A 110 6.28 4.09 2.79
CA THR A 110 5.24 5.05 3.19
C THR A 110 4.87 4.89 4.67
N PRO A 111 5.88 5.02 5.58
CA PRO A 111 5.68 4.79 7.01
C PRO A 111 4.74 5.82 7.63
N GLY A 112 4.17 5.47 8.81
CA GLY A 112 3.35 6.34 9.66
C GLY A 112 2.14 5.62 10.21
N HIS A 113 1.30 5.03 9.38
CA HIS A 113 0.21 4.13 9.80
C HIS A 113 0.76 2.90 10.53
N SER A 114 1.83 2.33 10.01
CA SER A 114 2.70 1.40 10.72
C SER A 114 4.17 1.77 10.49
N PRO A 115 5.11 1.27 11.32
CA PRO A 115 6.52 1.66 11.22
C PRO A 115 7.18 1.31 9.89
N GLY A 116 6.75 0.24 9.27
CA GLY A 116 7.30 -0.26 8.02
C GLY A 116 6.32 -0.30 6.87
N HIS A 117 5.22 0.47 6.95
CA HIS A 117 4.25 0.53 5.88
C HIS A 117 4.90 0.85 4.54
N LEU A 118 4.48 0.15 3.50
CA LEU A 118 4.90 0.39 2.12
C LEU A 118 3.70 0.55 1.19
N SER A 119 3.90 1.23 0.09
CA SER A 119 2.96 1.27 -1.04
C SER A 119 3.60 0.65 -2.27
N VAL A 120 2.75 0.16 -3.19
CA VAL A 120 3.19 -0.40 -4.47
C VAL A 120 2.84 0.57 -5.58
N ILE A 121 3.80 0.92 -6.41
CA ILE A 121 3.61 1.75 -7.61
C ILE A 121 3.80 0.88 -8.84
N PHE A 122 2.75 0.70 -9.61
CA PHE A 122 2.78 0.06 -10.91
C PHE A 122 2.81 1.11 -12.01
N ASP A 123 3.85 1.06 -12.83
CA ASP A 123 3.99 1.91 -14.02
C ASP A 123 3.21 1.31 -15.19
N ASP A 124 2.07 1.90 -15.54
CA ASP A 124 1.22 1.48 -16.65
C ASP A 124 1.41 2.41 -17.88
N GLY A 125 2.64 2.77 -18.17
CA GLY A 125 3.00 3.62 -19.30
C GLY A 125 2.70 5.11 -19.06
N ASP A 126 1.58 5.63 -19.58
CA ASP A 126 1.24 7.05 -19.48
C ASP A 126 0.81 7.47 -18.06
N LEU A 127 0.43 6.54 -17.21
CA LEU A 127 0.07 6.78 -15.84
C LEU A 127 0.64 5.69 -14.91
N SER A 128 0.59 5.95 -13.61
CA SER A 128 0.90 4.94 -12.59
C SER A 128 -0.37 4.55 -11.82
N ILE A 129 -0.33 3.35 -11.22
CA ILE A 129 -1.34 2.91 -10.25
C ILE A 129 -0.63 2.76 -8.92
N ILE A 130 -1.09 3.48 -7.89
CA ILE A 130 -0.56 3.43 -6.55
C ILE A 130 -1.50 2.60 -5.68
N PHE A 131 -1.11 1.38 -5.36
CA PHE A 131 -1.75 0.57 -4.33
C PHE A 131 -1.22 1.04 -2.98
N ALA A 132 -1.96 1.91 -2.36
CA ALA A 132 -1.47 2.71 -1.25
C ALA A 132 -1.56 2.02 0.11
N GLY A 133 -2.28 0.90 0.22
CA GLY A 133 -2.57 0.32 1.53
C GLY A 133 -3.27 1.34 2.42
N ASP A 134 -2.73 1.53 3.61
CA ASP A 134 -3.20 2.49 4.62
C ASP A 134 -2.25 3.69 4.78
N ALA A 135 -1.51 4.01 3.72
CA ALA A 135 -0.78 5.29 3.71
C ALA A 135 -1.73 6.46 4.01
N SER A 136 -2.96 6.40 3.50
CA SER A 136 -4.14 7.11 4.01
C SER A 136 -5.36 6.20 3.85
N TYR A 137 -6.43 6.38 4.64
CA TYR A 137 -7.64 5.57 4.48
C TYR A 137 -8.43 5.94 3.24
N THR A 138 -8.39 7.21 2.82
CA THR A 138 -9.10 7.69 1.63
C THR A 138 -8.27 8.71 0.87
N GLU A 139 -8.59 8.91 -0.41
CA GLU A 139 -7.98 9.98 -1.21
C GLU A 139 -8.23 11.36 -0.60
N ASP A 140 -9.41 11.60 -0.03
CA ASP A 140 -9.73 12.88 0.63
C ASP A 140 -8.81 13.16 1.83
N LEU A 141 -8.44 12.14 2.60
CA LEU A 141 -7.50 12.28 3.72
C LEU A 141 -6.08 12.59 3.22
N LEU A 142 -5.65 11.92 2.14
CA LEU A 142 -4.38 12.23 1.49
C LEU A 142 -4.35 13.69 1.04
N LEU A 143 -5.34 14.13 0.26
CA LEU A 143 -5.44 15.51 -0.26
C LEU A 143 -5.52 16.56 0.84
N ALA A 144 -6.13 16.22 1.97
CA ALA A 144 -6.21 17.09 3.13
C ALA A 144 -4.93 17.08 4.01
N GLY A 145 -3.93 16.25 3.69
CA GLY A 145 -2.71 16.07 4.50
C GLY A 145 -2.99 15.56 5.91
N LYS A 146 -4.10 14.83 6.10
CA LYS A 146 -4.55 14.37 7.42
C LYS A 146 -4.16 12.92 7.68
N ALA A 147 -3.39 12.70 8.74
CA ALA A 147 -3.14 11.37 9.27
C ALA A 147 -4.45 10.72 9.75
N ASP A 148 -4.51 9.38 9.73
CA ASP A 148 -5.69 8.60 10.10
C ASP A 148 -6.02 8.62 11.61
N GLY A 149 -5.07 9.04 12.45
CA GLY A 149 -5.21 9.15 13.90
C GLY A 149 -5.07 7.82 14.66
N ILE A 150 -4.71 6.74 13.97
CA ILE A 150 -4.49 5.40 14.54
C ILE A 150 -3.00 5.03 14.52
N GLY A 151 -2.29 5.41 13.45
CA GLY A 151 -0.87 5.13 13.29
C GLY A 151 0.00 5.70 14.39
N PRO A 152 1.12 5.03 14.75
CA PRO A 152 1.99 5.44 15.83
C PRO A 152 2.78 6.72 15.53
N ASP A 153 2.91 7.10 14.25
CA ASP A 153 3.67 8.28 13.82
C ASP A 153 2.91 9.14 12.78
N PRO A 154 2.03 10.05 13.25
CA PRO A 154 1.28 10.93 12.35
C PRO A 154 2.15 11.85 11.49
N ARG A 155 3.37 12.19 11.94
CA ARG A 155 4.30 13.02 11.16
C ARG A 155 4.88 12.23 9.99
N ALA A 156 5.38 11.04 10.25
CA ALA A 156 5.86 10.17 9.18
C ALA A 156 4.75 9.86 8.16
N GLN A 157 3.49 9.75 8.61
CA GLN A 157 2.36 9.56 7.70
C GLN A 157 2.13 10.80 6.82
N GLN A 158 2.19 12.00 7.39
CA GLN A 158 2.11 13.25 6.61
C GLN A 158 3.26 13.39 5.62
N ASP A 159 4.50 13.08 6.03
CA ASP A 159 5.66 13.05 5.13
C ASP A 159 5.46 12.04 3.98
N SER A 160 4.81 10.92 4.25
CA SER A 160 4.47 9.92 3.23
C SER A 160 3.40 10.46 2.27
N HIS A 161 2.39 11.17 2.77
CA HIS A 161 1.39 11.86 1.94
C HIS A 161 2.04 12.88 0.99
N GLU A 162 2.94 13.72 1.52
CA GLU A 162 3.65 14.72 0.72
C GLU A 162 4.45 14.07 -0.41
N ARG A 163 5.15 12.95 -0.15
CA ARG A 163 5.89 12.22 -1.18
C ARG A 163 4.96 11.61 -2.23
N ILE A 164 3.81 11.04 -1.83
CA ILE A 164 2.82 10.51 -2.76
C ILE A 164 2.29 11.63 -3.65
N LEU A 165 1.90 12.77 -3.08
CA LEU A 165 1.41 13.92 -3.83
C LEU A 165 2.48 14.49 -4.77
N ALA A 166 3.72 14.64 -4.30
CA ALA A 166 4.83 15.09 -5.14
C ALA A 166 5.11 14.13 -6.31
N TYR A 167 4.92 12.80 -6.12
CA TYR A 167 5.01 11.85 -7.21
C TYR A 167 3.95 12.12 -8.28
N THR A 168 2.71 12.41 -7.87
CA THR A 168 1.59 12.67 -8.79
C THR A 168 1.73 13.99 -9.58
N GLU A 169 2.55 14.91 -9.11
CA GLU A 169 2.88 16.14 -9.85
C GLU A 169 3.75 15.86 -11.10
N HIS A 170 4.55 14.80 -11.06
CA HIS A 170 5.44 14.44 -12.15
C HIS A 170 4.84 13.40 -13.10
N LYS A 171 3.96 12.53 -12.58
CA LYS A 171 3.31 11.48 -13.35
C LYS A 171 1.87 11.29 -12.88
N PRO A 172 0.87 11.37 -13.79
CA PRO A 172 -0.51 11.06 -13.41
C PRO A 172 -0.60 9.69 -12.73
N ALA A 173 -1.32 9.60 -11.62
CA ALA A 173 -1.45 8.34 -10.91
C ALA A 173 -2.87 8.13 -10.37
N ILE A 174 -3.36 6.89 -10.47
CA ILE A 174 -4.60 6.46 -9.82
C ILE A 174 -4.23 6.02 -8.41
N TYR A 175 -4.83 6.65 -7.41
CA TYR A 175 -4.56 6.35 -6.01
C TYR A 175 -5.62 5.40 -5.43
N LEU A 176 -5.15 4.28 -4.90
CA LEU A 176 -6.00 3.18 -4.42
C LEU A 176 -5.66 2.84 -2.96
N PRO A 177 -6.23 3.56 -1.98
CA PRO A 177 -6.13 3.18 -0.57
C PRO A 177 -7.11 2.06 -0.25
N SER A 178 -6.83 1.28 0.80
CA SER A 178 -7.57 0.06 1.13
C SER A 178 -9.00 0.31 1.61
N HIS A 179 -9.23 1.42 2.29
CA HIS A 179 -10.51 1.74 2.96
C HIS A 179 -11.37 2.77 2.23
N ASP A 180 -11.03 3.09 0.97
CA ASP A 180 -11.75 4.09 0.18
C ASP A 180 -12.80 3.45 -0.74
N PRO A 181 -14.10 3.68 -0.51
CA PRO A 181 -15.15 3.17 -1.38
C PRO A 181 -15.04 3.65 -2.83
N GLY A 182 -14.39 4.81 -3.08
CA GLY A 182 -14.19 5.38 -4.40
C GLY A 182 -13.06 4.71 -5.20
N ALA A 183 -12.17 3.94 -4.57
CA ALA A 183 -10.99 3.34 -5.22
C ALA A 183 -11.35 2.48 -6.45
N LYS A 184 -12.38 1.65 -6.34
CA LYS A 184 -12.86 0.80 -7.44
C LYS A 184 -13.30 1.60 -8.66
N GLU A 185 -14.02 2.69 -8.44
CA GLU A 185 -14.53 3.53 -9.53
C GLU A 185 -13.40 4.33 -10.19
N ARG A 186 -12.43 4.82 -9.40
CA ARG A 186 -11.23 5.48 -9.92
C ARG A 186 -10.41 4.54 -10.81
N LEU A 187 -10.18 3.31 -10.34
CA LEU A 187 -9.45 2.32 -11.15
C LEU A 187 -10.18 2.01 -12.46
N LYS A 188 -11.50 1.71 -12.38
CA LYS A 188 -12.32 1.35 -13.54
C LYS A 188 -12.33 2.42 -14.62
N ASN A 189 -12.45 3.68 -14.22
CA ASN A 189 -12.54 4.82 -15.12
C ASN A 189 -11.18 5.50 -15.38
N ARG A 190 -10.08 4.93 -14.84
CA ARG A 190 -8.72 5.46 -14.97
C ARG A 190 -8.63 6.94 -14.56
N ILE A 191 -9.24 7.30 -13.43
CA ILE A 191 -9.28 8.66 -12.89
C ILE A 191 -8.02 8.90 -12.05
N PRO A 192 -7.07 9.70 -12.49
CA PRO A 192 -5.90 10.04 -11.69
C PRO A 192 -6.27 11.01 -10.58
N ILE A 193 -5.47 11.01 -9.53
CA ILE A 193 -5.56 12.02 -8.47
C ILE A 193 -5.30 13.42 -9.05
N ILE A 194 -6.14 14.37 -8.67
CA ILE A 194 -6.01 15.78 -9.07
C ILE A 194 -5.62 16.58 -7.84
N ASN A 195 -4.35 16.97 -7.75
CA ASN A 195 -3.92 17.92 -6.73
C ASN A 195 -4.36 19.34 -7.16
N THR A 196 -5.48 19.82 -6.61
CA THR A 196 -6.03 21.14 -6.96
C THR A 196 -5.19 22.31 -6.46
N GLU A 197 -4.19 22.09 -5.62
CA GLU A 197 -3.28 23.17 -5.21
C GLU A 197 -2.30 23.57 -6.32
N THR A 198 -1.94 22.66 -7.19
CA THR A 198 -1.11 22.94 -8.38
C THR A 198 -1.87 23.70 -9.48
N LEU A 199 -3.20 23.76 -9.42
CA LEU A 199 -4.02 24.50 -10.39
C LEU A 199 -4.20 25.98 -10.03
N LYS A 200 -3.72 26.45 -8.89
CA LYS A 200 -3.62 27.89 -8.60
C LYS A 200 -2.39 28.45 -9.32
N SER A 201 -2.62 28.96 -10.51
CA SER A 201 -1.63 29.67 -11.32
C SER A 201 -0.86 30.70 -10.47
N PRO A 202 0.46 30.87 -10.64
CA PRO A 202 1.19 31.95 -10.02
C PRO A 202 0.80 33.28 -10.70
N GLY A 203 -0.22 33.98 -10.19
CA GLY A 203 -0.68 35.23 -10.80
C GLY A 203 -1.77 36.02 -10.12
N GLU A 204 -2.23 35.63 -8.93
CA GLU A 204 -3.12 36.50 -8.14
C GLU A 204 -2.50 36.74 -6.77
N SER A 205 -1.61 37.73 -6.71
CA SER A 205 -1.25 38.39 -5.45
C SER A 205 -2.30 39.46 -5.13
N PRO A 206 -2.67 39.62 -3.82
CA PRO A 206 -3.66 40.60 -3.37
C PRO A 206 -3.20 42.05 -3.55
#